data_7a8a970cc7af9f6c84ab35b13486c0f5
#
_entry.id   7a8a970cc7af9f6c84ab35b13486c0f5
#
_cell.length_a   1.000
_cell.length_b   1.000
_cell.length_c   1.000
_cell.angle_alpha   90.00
_cell.angle_beta   90.00
_cell.angle_gamma   90.00
#
_symmetry.space_group_name_H-M   'P 1'
#
loop_
_entity.id
_entity.type
_entity.pdbx_description
1 polymer ?
#
loop_
_entity_poly.entity_id
_entity_poly.type
_entity_poly.pdbx_seq_one_letter_code
_entity_poly.pdbx_strand_id
1 'polypeptide(L)'
;MKTVAKNKLLLGAVIPLLPLVGTHAQDKAKESAPNILFIMSDDHAEKAISAYGSEFSRLAPTPNIDRIANEGALFEANYCCNSLSGPSRAAVMSGKYSHANGFMRNGNKFDGSQLLVQKIFRANGYQTALIGKWHLVTKPTGFDYWTILNDQGEYYNPDFITENDTVRIDGYSHRAWMH
;
A
#
# COMPACT_ATOMS: atom_id res chain seq x y z
N MET A 1 -92.94 35.78 -8.79
CA MET A 1 -91.71 35.22 -8.19
C MET A 1 -91.14 34.17 -9.12
N LYS A 2 -90.05 34.46 -9.79
CA LYS A 2 -89.42 33.56 -10.77
C LYS A 2 -88.05 33.15 -10.21
N THR A 3 -87.86 31.86 -9.95
CA THR A 3 -86.64 31.25 -9.43
C THR A 3 -85.64 31.02 -10.57
N VAL A 4 -84.43 31.61 -10.46
CA VAL A 4 -83.37 31.44 -11.46
C VAL A 4 -82.48 30.27 -11.01
N ALA A 5 -82.40 29.26 -11.87
CA ALA A 5 -81.51 28.11 -11.70
C ALA A 5 -80.09 28.50 -12.13
N LYS A 6 -79.13 28.31 -11.26
CA LYS A 6 -77.69 28.50 -11.56
C LYS A 6 -77.08 27.18 -12.05
N ASN A 7 -76.71 27.12 -13.30
CA ASN A 7 -75.95 26.05 -13.90
C ASN A 7 -74.45 26.13 -13.36
N LYS A 8 -74.00 25.09 -12.68
CA LYS A 8 -72.61 24.91 -12.38
C LYS A 8 -71.91 24.15 -13.49
N LEU A 9 -71.03 24.83 -14.20
CA LEU A 9 -70.11 24.23 -15.14
C LEU A 9 -69.06 23.46 -14.40
N LEU A 10 -68.99 22.15 -14.57
CA LEU A 10 -67.85 21.31 -14.04
C LEU A 10 -66.76 21.36 -15.12
N LEU A 11 -65.66 22.06 -14.85
CA LEU A 11 -64.43 21.97 -15.61
C LEU A 11 -63.71 20.68 -15.19
N GLY A 12 -63.71 19.67 -16.04
CA GLY A 12 -62.87 18.48 -15.88
C GLY A 12 -61.42 18.80 -16.18
N ALA A 13 -60.60 18.76 -15.15
CA ALA A 13 -59.15 18.84 -15.32
C ALA A 13 -58.61 17.51 -15.87
N VAL A 14 -58.17 17.48 -17.10
CA VAL A 14 -57.41 16.38 -17.69
C VAL A 14 -55.95 16.51 -17.25
N ILE A 15 -55.52 15.66 -16.36
CA ILE A 15 -54.13 15.54 -15.95
C ILE A 15 -53.41 14.65 -16.97
N PRO A 16 -52.43 15.15 -17.73
CA PRO A 16 -51.65 14.28 -18.60
C PRO A 16 -50.76 13.34 -17.76
N LEU A 17 -50.99 12.03 -17.94
CA LEU A 17 -50.09 10.99 -17.41
C LEU A 17 -48.77 11.06 -18.18
N LEU A 18 -47.76 11.73 -17.58
CA LEU A 18 -46.39 11.65 -18.08
C LEU A 18 -45.84 10.23 -17.77
N PRO A 19 -45.27 9.54 -18.77
CA PRO A 19 -44.62 8.26 -18.50
C PRO A 19 -43.42 8.51 -17.55
N LEU A 20 -43.40 7.84 -16.41
CA LEU A 20 -42.23 7.73 -15.58
C LEU A 20 -41.16 7.02 -16.42
N VAL A 21 -40.26 7.78 -17.01
CA VAL A 21 -38.99 7.24 -17.52
C VAL A 21 -38.18 6.81 -16.30
N GLY A 22 -38.23 5.52 -16.02
CA GLY A 22 -37.35 4.92 -15.00
C GLY A 22 -35.92 5.19 -15.42
N THR A 23 -35.25 6.11 -14.74
CA THR A 23 -33.79 6.20 -14.77
C THR A 23 -33.26 4.93 -14.17
N HIS A 24 -32.91 3.95 -15.01
CA HIS A 24 -32.00 2.89 -14.58
C HIS A 24 -30.70 3.57 -14.18
N ALA A 25 -30.52 3.78 -12.89
CA ALA A 25 -29.20 3.99 -12.35
C ALA A 25 -28.40 2.74 -12.75
N GLN A 26 -27.56 2.87 -13.77
CA GLN A 26 -26.52 1.88 -14.00
C GLN A 26 -25.73 1.80 -12.71
N ASP A 27 -25.88 0.71 -11.97
CA ASP A 27 -24.93 0.33 -10.94
C ASP A 27 -23.56 0.27 -11.64
N LYS A 28 -22.80 1.35 -11.54
CA LYS A 28 -21.37 1.30 -11.84
C LYS A 28 -20.83 0.22 -10.93
N ALA A 29 -20.47 -0.92 -11.52
CA ALA A 29 -19.73 -1.95 -10.82
C ALA A 29 -18.62 -1.22 -10.07
N LYS A 30 -18.59 -1.33 -8.75
CA LYS A 30 -17.60 -0.68 -7.91
C LYS A 30 -16.25 -1.22 -8.39
N GLU A 31 -15.48 -0.40 -9.12
CA GLU A 31 -14.17 -0.79 -9.59
C GLU A 31 -13.41 -1.31 -8.38
N SER A 32 -12.92 -2.54 -8.46
CA SER A 32 -12.13 -3.13 -7.37
C SER A 32 -10.88 -2.28 -7.21
N ALA A 33 -10.60 -1.88 -5.98
CA ALA A 33 -9.36 -1.15 -5.68
C ALA A 33 -8.14 -1.98 -6.14
N PRO A 34 -7.11 -1.34 -6.74
CA PRO A 34 -5.96 -2.06 -7.26
C PRO A 34 -5.15 -2.71 -6.13
N ASN A 35 -4.53 -3.85 -6.41
CA ASN A 35 -3.53 -4.41 -5.52
C ASN A 35 -2.27 -3.52 -5.52
N ILE A 36 -1.65 -3.37 -4.35
CA ILE A 36 -0.45 -2.55 -4.18
C ILE A 36 0.68 -3.44 -3.68
N LEU A 37 1.75 -3.54 -4.45
CA LEU A 37 2.97 -4.24 -4.06
C LEU A 37 4.10 -3.22 -3.87
N PHE A 38 4.60 -3.10 -2.65
CA PHE A 38 5.77 -2.28 -2.32
C PHE A 38 6.99 -3.20 -2.13
N ILE A 39 8.04 -2.98 -2.91
CA ILE A 39 9.29 -3.74 -2.83
C ILE A 39 10.40 -2.78 -2.43
N MET A 40 11.15 -3.10 -1.37
CA MET A 40 12.29 -2.34 -0.91
C MET A 40 13.54 -3.23 -0.86
N SER A 41 14.56 -2.89 -1.62
CA SER A 41 15.90 -3.49 -1.51
C SER A 41 16.73 -2.71 -0.50
N ASP A 42 17.45 -3.44 0.36
CA ASP A 42 18.33 -2.88 1.38
C ASP A 42 19.76 -2.74 0.81
N ASP A 43 20.41 -1.61 1.07
CA ASP A 43 21.77 -1.31 0.61
C ASP A 43 21.99 -1.56 -0.91
N HIS A 44 21.01 -1.22 -1.72
CA HIS A 44 21.06 -1.37 -3.18
C HIS A 44 21.35 -0.01 -3.82
N ALA A 45 22.59 0.18 -4.29
CA ALA A 45 22.99 1.43 -4.89
C ALA A 45 22.28 1.66 -6.25
N GLU A 46 21.90 2.90 -6.53
CA GLU A 46 21.29 3.31 -7.80
C GLU A 46 22.12 2.85 -9.01
N LYS A 47 23.45 3.00 -8.94
CA LYS A 47 24.37 2.57 -10.01
C LYS A 47 24.38 1.07 -10.27
N ALA A 48 23.87 0.26 -9.34
CA ALA A 48 23.72 -1.19 -9.51
C ALA A 48 22.37 -1.58 -10.17
N ILE A 49 21.54 -0.60 -10.53
CA ILE A 49 20.28 -0.79 -11.25
C ILE A 49 20.49 -0.35 -12.70
N SER A 50 20.36 -1.29 -13.65
CA SER A 50 20.70 -1.03 -15.06
C SER A 50 19.79 -0.01 -15.76
N ALA A 51 18.55 0.16 -15.28
CA ALA A 51 17.63 1.17 -15.81
C ALA A 51 18.16 2.61 -15.70
N TYR A 52 19.07 2.90 -14.75
CA TYR A 52 19.71 4.21 -14.63
C TYR A 52 20.95 4.40 -15.53
N GLY A 53 21.30 3.41 -16.36
CA GLY A 53 22.33 3.56 -17.40
C GLY A 53 23.76 3.68 -16.87
N SER A 54 24.08 3.14 -15.70
CA SER A 54 25.42 3.18 -15.12
C SER A 54 26.43 2.31 -15.89
N GLU A 55 27.72 2.50 -15.61
CA GLU A 55 28.80 1.65 -16.12
C GLU A 55 28.67 0.17 -15.72
N PHE A 56 28.00 -0.11 -14.61
CA PHE A 56 27.78 -1.48 -14.12
C PHE A 56 26.60 -2.20 -14.79
N SER A 57 25.77 -1.49 -15.56
CA SER A 57 24.57 -2.05 -16.19
C SER A 57 24.86 -3.26 -17.09
N ARG A 58 26.03 -3.28 -17.74
CA ARG A 58 26.46 -4.41 -18.58
C ARG A 58 27.03 -5.57 -17.79
N LEU A 59 27.60 -5.32 -16.61
CA LEU A 59 28.23 -6.34 -15.77
C LEU A 59 27.20 -7.04 -14.87
N ALA A 60 26.22 -6.30 -14.40
CA ALA A 60 25.17 -6.78 -13.49
C ALA A 60 23.80 -6.23 -13.93
N PRO A 61 23.23 -6.73 -15.04
CA PRO A 61 21.93 -6.27 -15.52
C PRO A 61 20.81 -6.64 -14.55
N THR A 62 19.82 -5.75 -14.42
CA THR A 62 18.64 -5.93 -13.58
C THR A 62 17.36 -6.00 -14.41
N PRO A 63 17.17 -7.00 -15.28
CA PRO A 63 16.14 -6.99 -16.31
C PRO A 63 14.72 -6.89 -15.80
N ASN A 64 14.43 -7.46 -14.63
CA ASN A 64 13.10 -7.38 -14.02
C ASN A 64 12.82 -6.00 -13.43
N ILE A 65 13.81 -5.32 -12.85
CA ILE A 65 13.67 -3.95 -12.35
C ILE A 65 13.56 -3.00 -13.56
N ASP A 66 14.36 -3.22 -14.59
CA ASP A 66 14.33 -2.43 -15.84
C ASP A 66 12.97 -2.53 -16.52
N ARG A 67 12.33 -3.71 -16.48
CA ARG A 67 10.98 -3.88 -17.00
C ARG A 67 9.98 -3.00 -16.25
N ILE A 68 10.05 -2.94 -14.91
CA ILE A 68 9.18 -2.06 -14.11
C ILE A 68 9.41 -0.59 -14.51
N ALA A 69 10.66 -0.19 -14.68
CA ALA A 69 10.99 1.17 -15.10
C ALA A 69 10.46 1.50 -16.51
N ASN A 70 10.56 0.56 -17.45
CA ASN A 70 10.15 0.75 -18.85
C ASN A 70 8.62 0.69 -19.04
N GLU A 71 7.92 -0.12 -18.27
CA GLU A 71 6.46 -0.26 -18.33
C GLU A 71 5.71 0.71 -17.41
N GLY A 72 6.42 1.37 -16.48
CA GLY A 72 5.89 2.27 -15.48
C GLY A 72 6.55 3.65 -15.49
N ALA A 73 7.17 4.03 -14.38
CA ALA A 73 7.86 5.30 -14.23
C ALA A 73 9.22 5.12 -13.54
N LEU A 74 10.24 5.77 -14.05
CA LEU A 74 11.56 5.87 -13.45
C LEU A 74 11.72 7.25 -12.81
N PHE A 75 12.05 7.29 -11.52
CA PHE A 75 12.28 8.53 -10.79
C PHE A 75 13.78 8.80 -10.70
N GLU A 76 14.25 9.83 -11.39
CA GLU A 76 15.68 10.22 -11.42
C GLU A 76 16.10 11.03 -10.18
N ALA A 77 15.17 11.62 -9.47
CA ALA A 77 15.41 12.46 -8.30
C ALA A 77 14.48 12.09 -7.15
N ASN A 78 14.70 10.91 -6.58
CA ASN A 78 13.98 10.44 -5.39
C ASN A 78 14.95 10.28 -4.21
N TYR A 79 14.67 10.94 -3.10
CA TYR A 79 15.57 11.02 -1.95
C TYR A 79 14.92 10.40 -0.72
N CYS A 80 15.69 9.59 0.02
CA CYS A 80 15.24 9.04 1.30
C CYS A 80 15.33 10.10 2.41
N CYS A 81 14.39 10.04 3.35
CA CYS A 81 14.38 10.95 4.52
C CYS A 81 15.51 10.65 5.52
N ASN A 82 16.02 9.43 5.51
CA ASN A 82 17.12 8.97 6.34
C ASN A 82 17.76 7.76 5.66
N SER A 83 19.07 7.76 5.51
CA SER A 83 19.81 6.71 4.78
C SER A 83 20.11 5.45 5.59
N LEU A 84 19.91 5.46 6.91
CA LEU A 84 20.05 4.26 7.74
C LEU A 84 18.85 3.32 7.57
N SER A 85 19.11 2.02 7.56
CA SER A 85 18.13 0.96 7.30
C SER A 85 16.86 1.08 8.16
N GLY A 86 16.96 1.06 9.49
CA GLY A 86 15.80 1.16 10.39
C GLY A 86 15.06 2.49 10.27
N PRO A 87 15.73 3.66 10.37
CA PRO A 87 15.10 4.96 10.21
C PRO A 87 14.42 5.17 8.86
N SER A 88 15.00 4.66 7.77
CA SER A 88 14.37 4.69 6.44
C SER A 88 13.04 3.91 6.44
N ARG A 89 13.04 2.71 7.00
CA ARG A 89 11.83 1.86 7.11
C ARG A 89 10.76 2.52 7.97
N ALA A 90 11.16 3.11 9.10
CA ALA A 90 10.24 3.87 9.96
C ALA A 90 9.63 5.07 9.24
N ALA A 91 10.42 5.78 8.42
CA ALA A 91 9.94 6.90 7.62
C ALA A 91 8.93 6.45 6.55
N VAL A 92 9.21 5.34 5.85
CA VAL A 92 8.28 4.75 4.86
C VAL A 92 6.95 4.35 5.51
N MET A 93 7.00 3.67 6.67
CA MET A 93 5.77 3.21 7.35
C MET A 93 4.93 4.36 7.90
N SER A 94 5.57 5.41 8.42
CA SER A 94 4.88 6.52 9.10
C SER A 94 4.57 7.72 8.20
N GLY A 95 5.22 7.83 7.04
CA GLY A 95 5.17 9.04 6.21
C GLY A 95 5.80 10.27 6.88
N LYS A 96 6.66 10.08 7.89
CA LYS A 96 7.25 11.15 8.69
C LYS A 96 8.76 11.09 8.69
N TYR A 97 9.40 12.25 8.78
CA TYR A 97 10.84 12.32 9.06
C TYR A 97 11.20 11.68 10.39
N SER A 98 12.45 11.20 10.53
CA SER A 98 12.91 10.46 11.71
C SER A 98 12.71 11.21 13.03
N HIS A 99 12.90 12.54 13.05
CA HIS A 99 12.68 13.35 14.26
C HIS A 99 11.19 13.44 14.64
N ALA A 100 10.29 13.29 13.68
CA ALA A 100 8.84 13.36 13.91
C ALA A 100 8.23 11.98 14.22
N ASN A 101 8.83 10.88 13.71
CA ASN A 101 8.37 9.52 14.03
C ASN A 101 9.09 8.91 15.25
N GLY A 102 10.13 9.58 15.79
CA GLY A 102 10.89 9.14 16.96
C GLY A 102 11.93 8.05 16.72
N PHE A 103 12.10 7.58 15.47
CA PHE A 103 13.06 6.53 15.13
C PHE A 103 14.27 7.11 14.37
N MET A 104 15.25 7.62 15.10
CA MET A 104 16.36 8.37 14.51
C MET A 104 17.60 7.53 14.18
N ARG A 105 17.77 6.36 14.78
CA ARG A 105 18.93 5.47 14.61
C ARG A 105 18.53 4.02 14.77
N ASN A 106 19.33 3.12 14.22
CA ASN A 106 19.19 1.69 14.45
C ASN A 106 19.24 1.38 15.95
N GLY A 107 18.44 0.41 16.39
CA GLY A 107 18.29 0.04 17.80
C GLY A 107 17.26 0.88 18.57
N ASN A 108 16.72 1.96 18.02
CA ASN A 108 15.55 2.59 18.61
C ASN A 108 14.34 1.64 18.54
N LYS A 109 13.44 1.75 19.51
CA LYS A 109 12.16 1.04 19.50
C LYS A 109 11.14 1.84 18.72
N PHE A 110 10.55 1.23 17.69
CA PHE A 110 9.54 1.90 16.89
C PHE A 110 8.20 1.96 17.62
N ASP A 111 7.62 3.14 17.68
CA ASP A 111 6.27 3.30 18.20
C ASP A 111 5.25 2.89 17.13
N GLY A 112 4.78 1.65 17.23
CA GLY A 112 3.76 1.09 16.35
C GLY A 112 2.34 1.62 16.60
N SER A 113 2.12 2.47 17.64
CA SER A 113 0.80 3.06 17.90
C SER A 113 0.46 4.21 16.93
N GLN A 114 1.48 4.82 16.32
CA GLN A 114 1.32 5.91 15.36
C GLN A 114 0.39 5.54 14.19
N LEU A 115 -0.08 6.56 13.48
CA LEU A 115 -0.73 6.37 12.19
C LEU A 115 0.31 5.87 11.17
N LEU A 116 0.08 4.68 10.65
CA LEU A 116 0.97 3.99 9.73
C LEU A 116 0.23 3.65 8.43
N VAL A 117 0.95 3.60 7.32
CA VAL A 117 0.39 3.36 5.98
C VAL A 117 -0.47 2.10 5.92
N GLN A 118 0.01 1.00 6.49
CA GLN A 118 -0.74 -0.26 6.53
C GLN A 118 -2.04 -0.17 7.33
N LYS A 119 -2.08 0.63 8.40
CA LYS A 119 -3.32 0.87 9.16
C LYS A 119 -4.36 1.64 8.33
N ILE A 120 -3.89 2.59 7.52
CA ILE A 120 -4.74 3.34 6.59
C ILE A 120 -5.31 2.39 5.54
N PHE A 121 -4.49 1.53 4.94
CA PHE A 121 -4.96 0.55 3.97
C PHE A 121 -5.98 -0.41 4.56
N ARG A 122 -5.75 -0.95 5.76
CA ARG A 122 -6.72 -1.82 6.44
C ARG A 122 -8.04 -1.11 6.71
N ALA A 123 -8.00 0.14 7.17
CA ALA A 123 -9.20 0.94 7.40
C ALA A 123 -10.00 1.20 6.11
N ASN A 124 -9.37 1.07 4.94
CA ASN A 124 -9.99 1.19 3.63
C ASN A 124 -10.28 -0.17 2.95
N GLY A 125 -10.28 -1.27 3.71
CA GLY A 125 -10.69 -2.59 3.25
C GLY A 125 -9.60 -3.41 2.54
N TYR A 126 -8.35 -2.98 2.57
CA TYR A 126 -7.23 -3.78 2.07
C TYR A 126 -6.81 -4.85 3.09
N GLN A 127 -6.44 -6.01 2.59
CA GLN A 127 -5.62 -6.93 3.35
C GLN A 127 -4.16 -6.51 3.24
N THR A 128 -3.43 -6.55 4.36
CA THR A 128 -2.06 -6.04 4.44
C THR A 128 -1.10 -7.11 4.90
N ALA A 129 0.04 -7.23 4.23
CA ALA A 129 1.09 -8.18 4.58
C ALA A 129 2.46 -7.50 4.61
N LEU A 130 3.35 -7.99 5.47
CA LEU A 130 4.76 -7.61 5.52
C LEU A 130 5.63 -8.87 5.53
N ILE A 131 6.57 -8.96 4.59
CA ILE A 131 7.48 -10.09 4.45
C ILE A 131 8.91 -9.59 4.34
N GLY A 132 9.83 -10.17 5.11
CA GLY A 132 11.26 -9.88 5.03
C GLY A 132 11.80 -8.99 6.15
N LYS A 133 12.80 -8.15 5.84
CA LYS A 133 13.49 -7.33 6.84
C LYS A 133 12.59 -6.24 7.43
N TRP A 134 12.40 -6.27 8.73
CA TRP A 134 11.68 -5.25 9.50
C TRP A 134 12.61 -4.22 10.14
N HIS A 135 13.55 -4.65 10.94
CA HIS A 135 14.64 -3.87 11.57
C HIS A 135 14.16 -2.67 12.42
N LEU A 136 12.99 -2.76 13.03
CA LEU A 136 12.43 -1.68 13.87
C LEU A 136 12.33 -2.08 15.36
N VAL A 137 12.99 -3.17 15.76
CA VAL A 137 13.10 -3.69 17.13
C VAL A 137 11.79 -4.21 17.72
N THR A 138 10.71 -3.47 17.60
CA THR A 138 9.37 -3.90 18.04
C THR A 138 8.71 -4.79 16.98
N LYS A 139 7.74 -5.61 17.37
CA LYS A 139 6.94 -6.39 16.41
C LYS A 139 6.14 -5.45 15.48
N PRO A 140 5.91 -5.87 14.21
CA PRO A 140 5.03 -5.13 13.30
C PRO A 140 3.61 -4.97 13.87
N THR A 141 2.99 -3.84 13.60
CA THR A 141 1.61 -3.57 13.99
C THR A 141 0.79 -3.10 12.79
N GLY A 142 -0.49 -3.41 12.79
CA GLY A 142 -1.41 -2.94 11.75
C GLY A 142 -1.37 -3.73 10.45
N PHE A 143 -0.66 -4.85 10.39
CA PHE A 143 -0.73 -5.82 9.30
C PHE A 143 -1.69 -6.96 9.66
N ASP A 144 -2.31 -7.56 8.65
CA ASP A 144 -3.11 -8.77 8.80
C ASP A 144 -2.22 -10.02 8.84
N TYR A 145 -1.10 -9.97 8.14
CA TYR A 145 -0.08 -11.01 8.13
C TYR A 145 1.31 -10.40 8.14
N TRP A 146 2.25 -11.01 8.86
CA TRP A 146 3.65 -10.65 8.74
C TRP A 146 4.57 -11.82 9.10
N THR A 147 5.68 -11.88 8.39
CA THR A 147 6.82 -12.73 8.70
C THR A 147 8.09 -11.95 8.45
N ILE A 148 8.91 -11.80 9.47
CA ILE A 148 10.07 -10.91 9.43
C ILE A 148 11.35 -11.63 9.81
N LEU A 149 12.46 -11.12 9.31
CA LEU A 149 13.78 -11.53 9.75
C LEU A 149 14.07 -10.98 11.15
N ASN A 150 14.80 -11.74 11.93
CA ASN A 150 15.31 -11.28 13.21
C ASN A 150 16.40 -10.21 12.96
N ASP A 151 16.17 -8.99 13.44
CA ASP A 151 17.06 -7.82 13.30
C ASP A 151 17.49 -7.59 11.83
N GLN A 152 18.77 -7.75 11.50
CA GLN A 152 19.34 -7.64 10.16
C GLN A 152 18.98 -8.83 9.26
N GLY A 153 18.72 -9.99 9.87
CA GLY A 153 18.59 -11.27 9.20
C GLY A 153 19.92 -11.91 8.86
N GLU A 154 20.00 -13.20 9.11
CA GLU A 154 21.13 -14.02 8.69
C GLU A 154 21.03 -14.34 7.20
N TYR A 155 22.16 -14.30 6.47
CA TYR A 155 22.15 -14.66 5.04
C TYR A 155 21.90 -16.15 4.82
N TYR A 156 22.35 -16.99 5.77
CA TYR A 156 22.14 -18.43 5.75
C TYR A 156 21.46 -18.88 7.05
N ASN A 157 20.65 -19.90 6.97
CA ASN A 157 19.87 -20.44 8.08
C ASN A 157 19.11 -19.36 8.85
N PRO A 158 18.36 -18.48 8.17
CA PRO A 158 17.69 -17.36 8.83
C PRO A 158 16.56 -17.81 9.74
N ASP A 159 16.40 -17.08 10.82
CA ASP A 159 15.21 -17.16 11.67
C ASP A 159 14.15 -16.20 11.16
N PHE A 160 12.98 -16.73 10.86
CA PHE A 160 11.78 -15.97 10.51
C PHE A 160 10.83 -15.90 11.71
N ILE A 161 10.50 -14.69 12.10
CA ILE A 161 9.61 -14.41 13.22
C ILE A 161 8.23 -14.09 12.67
N THR A 162 7.22 -14.75 13.19
CA THR A 162 5.79 -14.45 12.97
C THR A 162 5.17 -13.88 14.26
N GLU A 163 3.88 -13.65 14.26
CA GLU A 163 3.17 -13.23 15.47
C GLU A 163 3.34 -14.23 16.63
N ASN A 164 3.30 -15.52 16.32
CA ASN A 164 3.18 -16.61 17.31
C ASN A 164 4.41 -17.49 17.39
N ASP A 165 5.33 -17.45 16.42
CA ASP A 165 6.41 -18.42 16.31
C ASP A 165 7.68 -17.84 15.71
N THR A 166 8.79 -18.57 15.85
CA THR A 166 10.06 -18.34 15.16
C THR A 166 10.47 -19.62 14.46
N VAL A 167 10.60 -19.55 13.14
CA VAL A 167 10.94 -20.69 12.29
C VAL A 167 12.32 -20.49 11.68
N ARG A 168 13.26 -21.41 11.98
CA ARG A 168 14.56 -21.47 11.33
C ARG A 168 14.47 -22.29 10.06
N ILE A 169 15.05 -21.77 8.97
CA ILE A 169 15.12 -22.47 7.68
C ILE A 169 16.57 -22.80 7.36
N ASP A 170 16.98 -24.03 7.62
CA ASP A 170 18.35 -24.46 7.43
C ASP A 170 18.75 -24.55 5.96
N GLY A 171 19.97 -24.10 5.66
CA GLY A 171 20.56 -24.16 4.31
C GLY A 171 20.09 -23.08 3.35
N TYR A 172 19.09 -22.27 3.71
CA TYR A 172 18.58 -21.19 2.86
C TYR A 172 19.15 -19.83 3.27
N SER A 173 19.37 -18.98 2.28
CA SER A 173 19.51 -17.56 2.55
C SER A 173 18.11 -16.92 2.62
N HIS A 174 17.99 -15.76 3.22
CA HIS A 174 16.70 -15.06 3.25
C HIS A 174 16.16 -14.68 1.84
N ARG A 175 16.95 -14.87 0.78
CA ARG A 175 16.49 -14.80 -0.62
C ARG A 175 15.49 -15.89 -1.00
N ALA A 176 15.54 -17.04 -0.35
CA ALA A 176 14.74 -18.19 -0.75
C ALA A 176 13.23 -18.07 -0.47
N TRP A 177 12.82 -17.04 0.27
CA TRP A 177 11.41 -16.80 0.57
C TRP A 177 10.66 -15.98 -0.51
N MET A 178 11.33 -15.66 -1.61
CA MET A 178 10.72 -14.92 -2.73
C MET A 178 10.31 -15.84 -3.90
N HIS A 179 10.16 -17.13 -3.64
CA HIS A 179 9.71 -18.13 -4.64
C HIS A 179 8.34 -18.68 -4.28
#